data_d6ef2753a0feeb90dc84e7230546901a
#
_entry.id   d6ef2753a0feeb90dc84e7230546901a
#
_cell.length_a   1.000
_cell.length_b   1.000
_cell.length_c   1.000
_cell.angle_alpha   90.00
_cell.angle_beta   90.00
_cell.angle_gamma   90.00
#
_symmetry.space_group_name_H-M   'P 1'
#
loop_
_entity.id
_entity.type
_entity.pdbx_description
1 polymer ?
#
loop_
_entity_poly.entity_id
_entity_poly.type
_entity_poly.pdbx_seq_one_letter_code
_entity_poly.pdbx_strand_id
1 'polypeptide(L)'
;AFNSSTSGYFAGGNSGTFNPAGNYAFTSEVFKIDFSSGTGSTPGQNRGQTNAWAGNTQSSAKGYSFGGERSPSGPHTTTYSFNFPTEQWSEIPSAGFPSWQSAFSAGTGNATHGYLGGGRNPNYSYSYIWKFAYATDTGSSIPGRLPGGGTNNNNFGYLSATGDQLKGYFGGNSYPGVGKVVYATDTVSGTPNYNNKNNNSYAISNAEMSRSGKIGTPLTFQ
;
A
#
# COMPACT_ATOMS: atom_id res chain seq x y z
N ALA A 1 0.51 6.26 -1.22
CA ALA A 1 1.56 7.25 -0.95
C ALA A 1 2.85 6.54 -0.58
N PHE A 2 3.99 7.18 -0.79
CA PHE A 2 5.33 6.76 -0.38
C PHE A 2 6.22 8.01 -0.23
N ASN A 3 7.40 7.89 0.37
CA ASN A 3 8.29 9.02 0.59
C ASN A 3 9.77 8.67 0.43
N SER A 4 10.55 9.66 0.02
CA SER A 4 12.00 9.68 0.17
C SER A 4 12.39 10.27 1.53
N SER A 5 13.68 10.48 1.75
CA SER A 5 14.15 11.21 2.96
C SER A 5 13.80 12.71 2.95
N THR A 6 13.46 13.26 1.79
CA THR A 6 13.24 14.71 1.60
C THR A 6 11.85 15.08 1.12
N SER A 7 11.08 14.13 0.59
CA SER A 7 9.81 14.44 -0.05
C SER A 7 8.80 13.30 0.12
N GLY A 8 7.52 13.67 0.28
CA GLY A 8 6.38 12.75 0.19
C GLY A 8 5.77 12.79 -1.22
N TYR A 9 5.28 11.64 -1.67
CA TYR A 9 4.67 11.47 -2.99
C TYR A 9 3.30 10.82 -2.88
N PHE A 10 2.32 11.41 -3.54
CA PHE A 10 0.96 10.90 -3.68
C PHE A 10 0.73 10.59 -5.15
N ALA A 11 0.53 9.34 -5.50
CA ALA A 11 0.42 8.90 -6.89
C ALA A 11 -0.95 8.28 -7.17
N GLY A 12 -1.58 8.75 -8.23
CA GLY A 12 -2.90 8.30 -8.63
C GLY A 12 -3.99 8.79 -7.69
N GLY A 13 -5.13 8.15 -7.75
CA GLY A 13 -6.29 8.48 -6.94
C GLY A 13 -7.56 8.65 -7.78
N ASN A 14 -8.61 9.08 -7.11
CA ASN A 14 -9.90 9.37 -7.73
C ASN A 14 -10.10 10.90 -7.77
N SER A 15 -10.39 11.45 -8.94
CA SER A 15 -10.63 12.89 -9.11
C SER A 15 -11.99 13.37 -8.56
N GLY A 16 -12.81 12.46 -8.03
CA GLY A 16 -14.14 12.78 -7.50
C GLY A 16 -15.21 13.04 -8.57
N THR A 17 -14.85 13.09 -9.82
CA THR A 17 -15.81 13.28 -10.92
C THR A 17 -16.36 11.94 -11.40
N PHE A 18 -17.66 11.73 -11.24
CA PHE A 18 -18.35 10.67 -11.96
C PHE A 18 -18.54 11.14 -13.42
N ASN A 19 -18.10 10.32 -14.36
CA ASN A 19 -18.52 10.55 -15.73
C ASN A 19 -20.03 10.20 -15.87
N PRO A 20 -20.71 10.66 -16.93
CA PRO A 20 -22.13 10.37 -17.15
C PRO A 20 -22.48 8.87 -17.20
N ALA A 21 -21.50 7.99 -17.38
CA ALA A 21 -21.67 6.53 -17.34
C ALA A 21 -21.50 5.94 -15.91
N GLY A 22 -21.37 6.77 -14.88
CA GLY A 22 -21.25 6.33 -13.48
C GLY A 22 -19.86 5.78 -13.09
N ASN A 23 -18.84 5.96 -13.92
CA ASN A 23 -17.48 5.50 -13.63
C ASN A 23 -16.67 6.58 -12.93
N TYR A 24 -15.81 6.18 -11.99
CA TYR A 24 -14.85 7.08 -11.36
C TYR A 24 -13.79 7.53 -12.38
N ALA A 25 -13.47 8.80 -12.38
CA ALA A 25 -12.31 9.31 -13.10
C ALA A 25 -11.06 9.13 -12.23
N PHE A 26 -10.21 8.18 -12.58
CA PHE A 26 -8.93 7.98 -11.91
C PHE A 26 -7.85 8.84 -12.56
N THR A 27 -6.87 9.25 -11.76
CA THR A 27 -5.74 10.04 -12.24
C THR A 27 -4.44 9.21 -12.26
N SER A 28 -3.52 9.59 -13.15
CA SER A 28 -2.14 9.10 -13.20
C SER A 28 -1.15 10.09 -12.59
N GLU A 29 -1.64 11.22 -12.12
CA GLU A 29 -0.81 12.30 -11.60
C GLU A 29 -0.04 11.89 -10.35
N VAL A 30 1.11 12.51 -10.18
CA VAL A 30 1.91 12.43 -8.96
C VAL A 30 1.98 13.83 -8.36
N PHE A 31 1.66 13.93 -7.09
CA PHE A 31 1.83 15.14 -6.31
C PHE A 31 2.98 14.92 -5.31
N LYS A 32 3.91 15.88 -5.26
CA LYS A 32 5.07 15.87 -4.37
C LYS A 32 4.94 16.96 -3.34
N ILE A 33 5.31 16.67 -2.10
CA ILE A 33 5.52 17.66 -1.03
C ILE A 33 6.98 17.58 -0.59
N ASP A 34 7.69 18.70 -0.67
CA ASP A 34 9.03 18.85 -0.09
C ASP A 34 8.92 19.05 1.43
N PHE A 35 9.63 18.22 2.21
CA PHE A 35 9.53 18.25 3.67
C PHE A 35 10.23 19.43 4.32
N SER A 36 11.21 20.03 3.64
CA SER A 36 11.97 21.16 4.19
C SER A 36 11.21 22.47 4.08
N SER A 37 10.50 22.66 2.97
CA SER A 37 9.78 23.90 2.65
C SER A 37 8.26 23.78 2.84
N GLY A 38 7.73 22.56 2.89
CA GLY A 38 6.29 22.30 2.86
C GLY A 38 5.62 22.62 1.51
N THR A 39 6.40 22.92 0.47
CA THR A 39 5.86 23.27 -0.84
C THR A 39 5.44 22.05 -1.63
N GLY A 40 4.31 22.17 -2.33
CA GLY A 40 3.79 21.18 -3.24
C GLY A 40 4.25 21.42 -4.69
N SER A 41 4.49 20.35 -5.42
CA SER A 41 4.82 20.38 -6.86
C SER A 41 4.33 19.10 -7.54
N THR A 42 4.33 19.13 -8.87
CA THR A 42 4.02 17.95 -9.68
C THR A 42 5.30 17.50 -10.38
N PRO A 43 5.85 16.30 -10.07
CA PRO A 43 6.94 15.75 -10.85
C PRO A 43 6.57 15.65 -12.33
N GLY A 44 7.55 15.85 -13.20
CA GLY A 44 7.32 15.95 -14.64
C GLY A 44 6.83 14.67 -15.33
N GLN A 45 6.75 13.56 -14.63
CA GLN A 45 6.27 12.28 -15.17
C GLN A 45 5.05 11.76 -14.41
N ASN A 46 3.98 11.57 -15.15
CA ASN A 46 2.82 10.83 -14.69
C ASN A 46 3.08 9.32 -14.78
N ARG A 47 2.36 8.52 -14.00
CA ARG A 47 2.51 7.07 -13.92
C ARG A 47 2.21 6.30 -15.23
N GLY A 48 1.90 6.95 -16.33
CA GLY A 48 1.56 6.31 -17.60
C GLY A 48 0.17 5.66 -17.63
N GLN A 49 -0.40 5.33 -16.49
CA GLN A 49 -1.75 4.78 -16.36
C GLN A 49 -2.46 5.32 -15.12
N THR A 50 -3.75 5.60 -15.26
CA THR A 50 -4.62 5.98 -14.15
C THR A 50 -4.74 4.84 -13.15
N ASN A 51 -4.74 5.13 -11.86
CA ASN A 51 -4.84 4.11 -10.83
C ASN A 51 -5.34 4.66 -9.49
N ALA A 52 -6.17 3.88 -8.83
CA ALA A 52 -6.59 4.12 -7.47
C ALA A 52 -6.49 2.83 -6.63
N TRP A 53 -6.47 2.98 -5.31
CA TRP A 53 -6.52 1.87 -4.34
C TRP A 53 -5.39 0.83 -4.47
N ALA A 54 -4.21 1.25 -4.94
CA ALA A 54 -3.02 0.42 -4.99
C ALA A 54 -2.41 0.23 -3.59
N GLY A 55 -1.86 -0.95 -3.34
CA GLY A 55 -0.94 -1.15 -2.22
C GLY A 55 0.40 -0.48 -2.50
N ASN A 56 1.01 0.14 -1.49
CA ASN A 56 2.27 0.82 -1.69
C ASN A 56 3.28 0.43 -0.61
N THR A 57 4.54 0.33 -1.00
CA THR A 57 5.69 0.21 -0.10
C THR A 57 6.86 1.03 -0.63
N GLN A 58 7.98 1.06 0.07
CA GLN A 58 9.16 1.77 -0.36
C GLN A 58 10.46 1.21 0.21
N SER A 59 11.52 1.39 -0.57
CA SER A 59 12.92 1.33 -0.11
C SER A 59 13.46 2.75 0.11
N SER A 60 14.73 2.88 0.45
CA SER A 60 15.39 4.20 0.53
C SER A 60 15.53 4.90 -0.84
N ALA A 61 15.50 4.14 -1.94
CA ALA A 61 15.74 4.66 -3.30
C ALA A 61 14.48 4.75 -4.16
N LYS A 62 13.46 3.91 -3.87
CA LYS A 62 12.28 3.77 -4.74
C LYS A 62 11.00 3.65 -3.92
N GLY A 63 9.92 4.27 -4.38
CA GLY A 63 8.55 3.92 -4.04
C GLY A 63 8.04 2.81 -4.95
N TYR A 64 7.14 1.97 -4.46
CA TYR A 64 6.52 0.88 -5.21
C TYR A 64 5.01 0.94 -5.07
N SER A 65 4.32 0.66 -6.18
CA SER A 65 2.87 0.64 -6.25
C SER A 65 2.41 -0.65 -6.90
N PHE A 66 1.56 -1.40 -6.20
CA PHE A 66 1.13 -2.74 -6.57
C PHE A 66 -0.35 -2.79 -6.87
N GLY A 67 -0.69 -3.27 -8.06
CA GLY A 67 -2.07 -3.41 -8.47
C GLY A 67 -2.84 -2.10 -8.43
N GLY A 68 -4.05 -2.15 -7.94
CA GLY A 68 -5.01 -1.06 -7.90
C GLY A 68 -6.15 -1.26 -8.88
N GLU A 69 -6.93 -0.23 -9.08
CA GLU A 69 -8.05 -0.25 -9.99
C GLU A 69 -7.88 0.81 -11.08
N ARG A 70 -8.20 0.45 -12.32
CA ARG A 70 -8.14 1.33 -13.50
C ARG A 70 -9.54 1.57 -14.03
N SER A 71 -9.86 2.82 -14.35
CA SER A 71 -11.09 3.11 -15.06
C SER A 71 -10.87 3.03 -16.58
N PRO A 72 -11.72 2.36 -17.34
CA PRO A 72 -12.86 1.51 -16.95
C PRO A 72 -12.53 0.03 -16.71
N SER A 73 -11.24 -0.34 -16.73
CA SER A 73 -10.81 -1.76 -16.85
C SER A 73 -10.89 -2.57 -15.53
N GLY A 74 -11.15 -1.92 -14.39
CA GLY A 74 -11.22 -2.60 -13.08
C GLY A 74 -9.85 -2.95 -12.47
N PRO A 75 -9.82 -3.89 -11.52
CA PRO A 75 -8.61 -4.29 -10.80
C PRO A 75 -7.54 -4.89 -11.70
N HIS A 76 -6.27 -4.59 -11.42
CA HIS A 76 -5.12 -5.11 -12.17
C HIS A 76 -3.96 -5.51 -11.24
N THR A 77 -2.96 -6.21 -11.79
CA THR A 77 -1.81 -6.74 -11.05
C THR A 77 -0.49 -6.08 -11.42
N THR A 78 -0.51 -5.07 -12.27
CA THR A 78 0.73 -4.39 -12.68
C THR A 78 1.40 -3.71 -11.50
N THR A 79 2.69 -3.93 -11.36
CA THR A 79 3.54 -3.29 -10.35
C THR A 79 4.40 -2.24 -10.99
N TYR A 80 4.53 -1.11 -10.32
CA TYR A 80 5.38 -0.01 -10.74
C TYR A 80 6.35 0.38 -9.63
N SER A 81 7.56 0.80 -10.02
CA SER A 81 8.49 1.52 -9.17
C SER A 81 8.58 2.98 -9.56
N PHE A 82 8.78 3.84 -8.58
CA PHE A 82 9.09 5.26 -8.73
C PHE A 82 10.48 5.52 -8.17
N ASN A 83 11.41 5.89 -9.01
CA ASN A 83 12.78 6.20 -8.60
C ASN A 83 12.85 7.61 -8.01
N PHE A 84 13.23 7.76 -6.74
CA PHE A 84 13.24 9.07 -6.07
C PHE A 84 14.24 10.07 -6.64
N PRO A 85 15.50 9.70 -6.96
CA PRO A 85 16.46 10.62 -7.56
C PRO A 85 16.07 11.18 -8.92
N THR A 86 15.45 10.36 -9.77
CA THR A 86 15.09 10.75 -11.15
C THR A 86 13.63 11.14 -11.31
N GLU A 87 12.81 10.84 -10.32
CA GLU A 87 11.35 11.02 -10.33
C GLU A 87 10.66 10.33 -11.53
N GLN A 88 11.18 9.15 -11.90
CA GLN A 88 10.69 8.38 -13.05
C GLN A 88 9.98 7.09 -12.62
N TRP A 89 8.88 6.79 -13.31
CA TRP A 89 8.17 5.52 -13.18
C TRP A 89 8.72 4.46 -14.12
N SER A 90 8.73 3.22 -13.63
CA SER A 90 9.04 2.04 -14.43
C SER A 90 8.12 0.89 -14.04
N GLU A 91 7.63 0.14 -15.01
CA GLU A 91 6.90 -1.10 -14.76
C GLU A 91 7.87 -2.21 -14.33
N ILE A 92 7.41 -3.07 -13.41
CA ILE A 92 8.16 -4.24 -12.94
C ILE A 92 7.37 -5.51 -13.31
N PRO A 93 7.57 -6.06 -14.51
CA PRO A 93 6.85 -7.27 -14.97
C PRO A 93 7.15 -8.49 -14.10
N SER A 94 8.38 -8.57 -13.54
CA SER A 94 8.85 -9.67 -12.70
C SER A 94 8.31 -9.66 -11.28
N ALA A 95 7.60 -8.62 -10.86
CA ALA A 95 7.12 -8.50 -9.48
C ALA A 95 6.21 -9.67 -9.06
N GLY A 96 5.44 -10.24 -10.00
CA GLY A 96 4.58 -11.39 -9.73
C GLY A 96 3.44 -11.09 -8.76
N PHE A 97 2.97 -9.83 -8.70
CA PHE A 97 1.90 -9.45 -7.78
C PHE A 97 0.63 -10.25 -8.08
N PRO A 98 0.05 -10.93 -7.09
CA PRO A 98 -0.98 -11.92 -7.34
C PRO A 98 -2.34 -11.29 -7.69
N SER A 99 -3.07 -11.93 -8.62
CA SER A 99 -4.39 -11.48 -9.08
C SER A 99 -5.47 -11.43 -7.99
N TRP A 100 -5.31 -12.21 -6.94
CA TRP A 100 -6.23 -12.20 -5.81
C TRP A 100 -6.05 -10.98 -4.88
N GLN A 101 -4.95 -10.24 -4.99
CA GLN A 101 -4.67 -8.99 -4.23
C GLN A 101 -4.72 -7.74 -5.10
N SER A 102 -5.39 -7.77 -6.22
CA SER A 102 -5.26 -6.76 -7.28
C SER A 102 -5.64 -5.32 -6.88
N ALA A 103 -6.50 -5.10 -5.88
CA ALA A 103 -6.85 -3.76 -5.40
C ALA A 103 -7.10 -3.74 -3.88
N PHE A 104 -7.10 -2.53 -3.28
CA PHE A 104 -7.43 -2.28 -1.88
C PHE A 104 -6.52 -2.96 -0.84
N SER A 105 -5.32 -3.36 -1.24
CA SER A 105 -4.30 -3.85 -0.31
C SER A 105 -3.63 -2.69 0.41
N ALA A 106 -3.13 -2.97 1.62
CA ALA A 106 -2.30 -2.03 2.37
C ALA A 106 -0.85 -2.52 2.38
N GLY A 107 0.10 -1.58 2.41
CA GLY A 107 1.52 -1.91 2.38
C GLY A 107 2.27 -1.34 3.59
N THR A 108 3.26 -2.07 4.03
CA THR A 108 4.27 -1.68 5.02
C THR A 108 5.58 -2.38 4.67
N GLY A 109 6.66 -2.13 5.39
CA GLY A 109 7.92 -2.80 5.09
C GLY A 109 9.08 -2.36 5.97
N ASN A 110 10.24 -2.91 5.68
CA ASN A 110 11.52 -2.51 6.25
C ASN A 110 12.48 -2.02 5.15
N ALA A 111 13.75 -1.91 5.44
CA ALA A 111 14.75 -1.44 4.47
C ALA A 111 14.95 -2.37 3.25
N THR A 112 14.59 -3.66 3.36
CA THR A 112 14.88 -4.69 2.36
C THR A 112 13.65 -5.28 1.68
N HIS A 113 12.49 -5.26 2.36
CA HIS A 113 11.27 -5.89 1.88
C HIS A 113 10.03 -5.04 2.13
N GLY A 114 9.12 -5.05 1.18
CA GLY A 114 7.74 -4.61 1.34
C GLY A 114 6.82 -5.79 1.71
N TYR A 115 5.75 -5.49 2.43
CA TYR A 115 4.70 -6.45 2.79
C TYR A 115 3.35 -5.85 2.47
N LEU A 116 2.58 -6.53 1.66
CA LEU A 116 1.24 -6.11 1.27
C LEU A 116 0.22 -7.08 1.85
N GLY A 117 -0.70 -6.55 2.62
CA GLY A 117 -1.72 -7.35 3.30
C GLY A 117 -3.12 -7.02 2.83
N GLY A 118 -3.98 -8.03 2.86
CA GLY A 118 -5.36 -7.89 2.44
C GLY A 118 -5.50 -7.72 0.93
N GLY A 119 -6.49 -6.93 0.55
CA GLY A 119 -6.81 -6.68 -0.85
C GLY A 119 -8.00 -7.53 -1.34
N ARG A 120 -8.44 -7.21 -2.53
CA ARG A 120 -9.54 -7.93 -3.17
C ARG A 120 -9.33 -8.06 -4.68
N ASN A 121 -9.99 -9.05 -5.26
CA ASN A 121 -10.36 -9.06 -6.67
C ASN A 121 -11.86 -8.71 -6.81
N PRO A 122 -12.44 -8.67 -8.01
CA PRO A 122 -13.84 -8.33 -8.18
C PRO A 122 -14.82 -9.13 -7.33
N ASN A 123 -14.49 -10.36 -6.97
CA ASN A 123 -15.42 -11.30 -6.34
C ASN A 123 -15.14 -11.54 -4.84
N TYR A 124 -13.88 -11.40 -4.39
CA TYR A 124 -13.47 -11.83 -3.05
C TYR A 124 -12.44 -10.88 -2.44
N SER A 125 -12.46 -10.78 -1.12
CA SER A 125 -11.39 -10.16 -0.31
C SER A 125 -10.54 -11.24 0.34
N TYR A 126 -9.26 -10.96 0.52
CA TYR A 126 -8.27 -11.94 0.94
C TYR A 126 -7.49 -11.49 2.16
N SER A 127 -7.12 -12.44 3.02
CA SER A 127 -6.30 -12.22 4.23
C SER A 127 -4.82 -12.54 4.05
N TYR A 128 -4.40 -12.84 2.85
CA TYR A 128 -3.02 -13.16 2.55
C TYR A 128 -2.09 -11.95 2.71
N ILE A 129 -0.82 -12.26 2.95
CA ILE A 129 0.26 -11.29 2.91
C ILE A 129 1.24 -11.70 1.82
N TRP A 130 1.62 -10.73 1.03
CA TRP A 130 2.60 -10.88 -0.02
C TRP A 130 3.84 -10.05 0.31
N LYS A 131 5.02 -10.68 0.20
CA LYS A 131 6.33 -10.11 0.48
C LYS A 131 7.03 -9.78 -0.81
N PHE A 132 7.63 -8.61 -0.89
CA PHE A 132 8.36 -8.12 -2.06
C PHE A 132 9.78 -7.76 -1.68
N ALA A 133 10.77 -8.33 -2.36
CA ALA A 133 12.18 -8.06 -2.15
C ALA A 133 12.64 -6.88 -3.04
N TYR A 134 13.08 -5.79 -2.44
CA TYR A 134 13.50 -4.60 -3.18
C TYR A 134 14.78 -4.77 -3.99
N ALA A 135 15.65 -5.69 -3.58
CA ALA A 135 16.92 -5.93 -4.27
C ALA A 135 16.77 -6.66 -5.61
N THR A 136 15.73 -7.48 -5.74
CA THR A 136 15.49 -8.31 -6.93
C THR A 136 14.24 -7.92 -7.70
N ASP A 137 13.45 -6.99 -7.16
CA ASP A 137 12.16 -6.58 -7.69
C ASP A 137 11.20 -7.77 -7.90
N THR A 138 11.25 -8.77 -6.99
CA THR A 138 10.42 -9.99 -7.03
C THR A 138 9.66 -10.20 -5.74
N GLY A 139 8.56 -10.95 -5.79
CA GLY A 139 7.77 -11.22 -4.61
C GLY A 139 7.22 -12.64 -4.52
N SER A 140 6.77 -12.99 -3.31
CA SER A 140 6.16 -14.27 -2.98
C SER A 140 5.17 -14.14 -1.84
N SER A 141 4.21 -15.06 -1.76
CA SER A 141 3.32 -15.14 -0.60
C SER A 141 4.07 -15.69 0.62
N ILE A 142 3.82 -15.12 1.80
CA ILE A 142 4.29 -15.73 3.04
C ILE A 142 3.23 -16.71 3.58
N PRO A 143 3.62 -17.71 4.41
CA PRO A 143 2.68 -18.77 4.86
C PRO A 143 1.54 -18.28 5.75
N GLY A 144 1.70 -17.13 6.41
CA GLY A 144 0.71 -16.60 7.34
C GLY A 144 -0.44 -15.85 6.66
N ARG A 145 -1.54 -15.72 7.39
CA ARG A 145 -2.72 -14.93 7.00
C ARG A 145 -3.07 -13.93 8.09
N LEU A 146 -3.63 -12.81 7.71
CA LEU A 146 -4.21 -11.86 8.65
C LEU A 146 -5.32 -12.58 9.44
N PRO A 147 -5.32 -12.49 10.78
CA PRO A 147 -6.24 -13.24 11.64
C PRO A 147 -7.70 -12.87 11.38
N GLY A 148 -8.61 -13.85 11.50
CA GLY A 148 -10.06 -13.68 11.33
C GLY A 148 -10.55 -13.80 9.89
N GLY A 149 -9.67 -14.05 8.92
CA GLY A 149 -10.03 -14.23 7.52
C GLY A 149 -10.19 -15.68 7.11
N GLY A 150 -11.40 -16.06 6.71
CA GLY A 150 -11.59 -17.19 5.81
C GLY A 150 -11.20 -16.80 4.37
N THR A 151 -11.13 -17.79 3.50
CA THR A 151 -10.75 -17.61 2.09
C THR A 151 -11.72 -16.79 1.25
N ASN A 152 -12.88 -16.42 1.77
CA ASN A 152 -13.97 -15.77 1.03
C ASN A 152 -14.70 -14.69 1.85
N ASN A 153 -14.05 -14.05 2.81
CA ASN A 153 -14.68 -13.00 3.60
C ASN A 153 -14.47 -11.63 2.97
N ASN A 154 -15.54 -10.88 2.76
CA ASN A 154 -15.53 -9.51 2.20
C ASN A 154 -14.84 -8.46 3.09
N ASN A 155 -14.04 -8.86 4.08
CA ASN A 155 -13.60 -8.00 5.18
C ASN A 155 -12.14 -7.54 5.10
N PHE A 156 -11.36 -7.92 4.07
CA PHE A 156 -9.94 -7.58 3.94
C PHE A 156 -9.59 -6.60 2.82
N GLY A 157 -10.57 -6.02 2.19
CA GLY A 157 -10.39 -4.82 1.39
C GLY A 157 -10.34 -3.57 2.27
N TYR A 158 -9.76 -2.48 1.80
CA TYR A 158 -9.70 -1.18 2.49
C TYR A 158 -8.92 -1.20 3.83
N LEU A 159 -7.85 -1.97 3.91
CA LEU A 159 -6.96 -1.96 5.05
C LEU A 159 -6.05 -0.72 5.04
N SER A 160 -5.60 -0.35 6.23
CA SER A 160 -4.44 0.52 6.43
C SER A 160 -3.30 -0.29 7.02
N ALA A 161 -2.07 0.12 6.77
CA ALA A 161 -0.90 -0.51 7.33
C ALA A 161 0.09 0.53 7.88
N THR A 162 0.79 0.13 8.92
CA THR A 162 1.89 0.89 9.51
C THR A 162 2.93 -0.08 10.05
N GLY A 163 4.13 0.39 10.34
CA GLY A 163 5.16 -0.49 10.89
C GLY A 163 6.43 0.27 11.25
N ASP A 164 7.38 -0.49 11.75
CA ASP A 164 8.76 -0.08 11.98
C ASP A 164 9.70 -0.98 11.16
N GLN A 165 10.99 -1.02 11.48
CA GLN A 165 11.95 -1.89 10.77
C GLN A 165 11.86 -3.38 11.17
N LEU A 166 11.09 -3.73 12.18
CA LEU A 166 10.98 -5.08 12.74
C LEU A 166 9.62 -5.73 12.47
N LYS A 167 8.56 -4.92 12.44
CA LYS A 167 7.17 -5.41 12.42
C LYS A 167 6.27 -4.51 11.59
N GLY A 168 5.30 -5.12 10.91
CA GLY A 168 4.19 -4.43 10.26
C GLY A 168 2.85 -4.74 10.93
N TYR A 169 1.93 -3.80 10.85
CA TYR A 169 0.58 -3.93 11.38
C TYR A 169 -0.44 -3.57 10.30
N PHE A 170 -1.47 -4.37 10.20
CA PHE A 170 -2.56 -4.22 9.24
C PHE A 170 -3.89 -4.19 9.98
N GLY A 171 -4.69 -3.17 9.72
CA GLY A 171 -6.00 -3.00 10.36
C GLY A 171 -6.93 -2.15 9.51
N GLY A 172 -8.18 -2.10 9.91
CA GLY A 172 -9.21 -1.30 9.22
C GLY A 172 -10.35 -2.15 8.66
N ASN A 173 -11.28 -1.47 7.96
CA ASN A 173 -12.52 -2.05 7.47
C ASN A 173 -13.37 -2.74 8.56
N SER A 174 -14.19 -3.70 8.17
CA SER A 174 -15.06 -4.47 9.07
C SER A 174 -14.31 -5.52 9.90
N TYR A 175 -12.98 -5.58 9.80
CA TYR A 175 -12.19 -6.54 10.56
C TYR A 175 -11.97 -6.05 12.00
N PRO A 176 -12.39 -6.83 13.03
CA PRO A 176 -12.34 -6.39 14.43
C PRO A 176 -10.95 -6.52 15.06
N GLY A 177 -9.89 -6.75 14.30
CA GLY A 177 -8.55 -6.99 14.81
C GLY A 177 -7.45 -6.25 14.06
N VAL A 178 -6.25 -6.33 14.60
CA VAL A 178 -5.01 -5.89 13.93
C VAL A 178 -4.14 -7.11 13.68
N GLY A 179 -3.78 -7.34 12.43
CA GLY A 179 -2.78 -8.33 12.04
C GLY A 179 -1.38 -7.77 12.23
N LYS A 180 -0.47 -8.56 12.79
CA LYS A 180 0.95 -8.23 12.95
C LYS A 180 1.82 -9.19 12.15
N VAL A 181 2.77 -8.66 11.44
CA VAL A 181 3.84 -9.41 10.73
C VAL A 181 5.18 -9.11 11.39
N VAL A 182 5.93 -10.15 11.72
CA VAL A 182 7.34 -10.02 12.17
C VAL A 182 8.23 -10.28 10.96
N TYR A 183 8.98 -9.27 10.52
CA TYR A 183 9.72 -9.33 9.25
C TYR A 183 10.87 -10.32 9.24
N ALA A 184 11.53 -10.54 10.40
CA ALA A 184 12.66 -11.44 10.49
C ALA A 184 12.29 -12.92 10.30
N THR A 185 11.04 -13.28 10.59
CA THR A 185 10.56 -14.68 10.58
C THR A 185 9.39 -14.90 9.62
N ASP A 186 8.91 -13.85 8.96
CA ASP A 186 7.68 -13.85 8.13
C ASP A 186 6.45 -14.42 8.88
N THR A 187 6.44 -14.31 10.21
CA THR A 187 5.33 -14.82 11.03
C THR A 187 4.21 -13.79 11.13
N VAL A 188 2.99 -14.28 10.98
CA VAL A 188 1.77 -13.48 11.08
C VAL A 188 1.01 -13.90 12.34
N SER A 189 0.54 -12.91 13.10
CA SER A 189 -0.29 -13.12 14.29
C SER A 189 -1.33 -12.03 14.43
N GLY A 190 -2.41 -12.30 15.17
CA GLY A 190 -3.34 -11.26 15.62
C GLY A 190 -2.85 -10.59 16.89
N THR A 191 -3.18 -9.32 17.06
CA THR A 191 -3.06 -8.69 18.36
C THR A 191 -4.32 -9.06 19.16
N PRO A 192 -4.20 -9.72 20.30
CA PRO A 192 -5.36 -10.02 21.14
C PRO A 192 -5.99 -8.70 21.62
N ASN A 193 -7.29 -8.66 21.68
CA ASN A 193 -8.11 -7.62 22.32
C ASN A 193 -8.23 -6.25 21.63
N TYR A 194 -7.92 -6.09 20.36
CA TYR A 194 -8.35 -4.89 19.65
C TYR A 194 -9.78 -5.11 19.11
N ASN A 195 -10.76 -5.00 20.00
CA ASN A 195 -12.17 -4.94 19.60
C ASN A 195 -12.44 -3.53 19.03
N ASN A 196 -12.32 -3.37 17.72
CA ASN A 196 -12.89 -2.22 17.04
C ASN A 196 -14.44 -2.38 17.10
N LYS A 197 -15.04 -1.80 18.13
CA LYS A 197 -16.48 -1.93 18.41
C LYS A 197 -17.39 -1.16 17.43
N ASN A 198 -16.81 -0.43 16.50
CA ASN A 198 -17.56 0.37 15.54
C ASN A 198 -17.50 -0.29 14.16
N ASN A 199 -18.52 -1.02 13.81
CA ASN A 199 -18.76 -1.60 12.48
C ASN A 199 -18.88 -0.57 11.32
N ASN A 200 -18.51 0.68 11.53
CA ASN A 200 -18.58 1.76 10.55
C ASN A 200 -17.24 2.44 10.30
N SER A 201 -16.12 1.77 10.56
CA SER A 201 -14.81 2.33 10.21
C SER A 201 -14.59 2.23 8.70
N TYR A 202 -15.03 3.23 7.97
CA TYR A 202 -14.40 3.53 6.69
C TYR A 202 -12.91 3.70 6.96
N ALA A 203 -12.07 3.05 6.13
CA ALA A 203 -10.63 3.12 6.23
C ALA A 203 -10.20 4.58 6.46
N ILE A 204 -9.61 4.85 7.60
CA ILE A 204 -8.89 6.09 7.81
C ILE A 204 -7.81 6.06 6.75
N SER A 205 -7.90 7.00 5.82
CA SER A 205 -6.99 7.18 4.69
C SER A 205 -5.56 6.83 5.05
N ASN A 206 -4.96 5.99 4.25
CA ASN A 206 -3.58 5.57 4.20
C ASN A 206 -2.59 6.62 4.71
N ALA A 207 -2.42 6.73 6.00
CA ALA A 207 -1.20 7.29 6.57
C ALA A 207 -0.18 6.16 6.56
N GLU A 208 0.40 5.87 5.41
CA GLU A 208 1.56 5.01 5.32
C GLU A 208 2.73 5.75 6.00
N MET A 209 2.91 5.50 7.27
CA MET A 209 4.16 5.83 7.94
C MET A 209 5.12 4.67 7.73
N SER A 210 5.53 4.42 6.49
CA SER A 210 6.69 3.60 6.24
C SER A 210 7.92 4.44 6.59
N ARG A 211 8.44 4.25 7.77
CA ARG A 211 9.77 4.72 8.11
C ARG A 211 10.79 3.89 7.35
N SER A 212 10.99 4.21 6.08
CA SER A 212 12.16 3.72 5.39
C SER A 212 13.41 4.39 5.95
N GLY A 213 14.14 3.64 6.76
CA GLY A 213 15.58 3.78 6.88
C GLY A 213 16.17 5.07 7.40
N LYS A 214 15.52 5.83 8.28
CA LYS A 214 16.25 6.69 9.19
C LYS A 214 16.14 6.11 10.60
N ILE A 215 17.21 5.45 11.02
CA ILE A 215 17.66 5.42 12.40
C ILE A 215 17.93 6.89 12.75
N GLY A 216 16.96 7.59 13.27
CA GLY A 216 17.06 8.98 13.65
C GLY A 216 15.84 9.36 14.45
N THR A 217 16.01 9.43 15.75
CA THR A 217 15.17 10.04 16.79
C THR A 217 13.65 10.05 16.54
N PRO A 218 12.86 9.55 17.48
CA PRO A 218 11.40 9.66 17.46
C PRO A 218 11.03 11.15 17.37
N LEU A 219 10.16 11.50 16.43
CA LEU A 219 9.45 12.76 16.50
C LEU A 219 8.53 12.67 17.72
N THR A 220 8.91 13.28 18.81
CA THR A 220 8.00 13.60 19.91
C THR A 220 7.10 14.73 19.43
N PHE A 221 5.84 14.44 19.20
CA PHE A 221 4.83 15.49 19.12
C PHE A 221 4.62 16.04 20.55
N GLN A 222 4.90 17.32 20.73
CA GLN A 222 4.43 18.09 21.88
C GLN A 222 3.02 18.56 21.62
#